data_400e2c23fad87aa76691092122add846
#
_entry.id   400e2c23fad87aa76691092122add846
#
_cell.length_a   1.000
_cell.length_b   1.000
_cell.length_c   1.000
_cell.angle_alpha   90.00
_cell.angle_beta   90.00
_cell.angle_gamma   90.00
#
_symmetry.space_group_name_H-M   'P 1'
#
loop_
_entity.id
_entity.type
_entity.pdbx_description
1 polymer ?
#
loop_
_entity_poly.entity_id
_entity_poly.type
_entity_poly.pdbx_seq_one_letter_code
_entity_poly.pdbx_strand_id
1 'polypeptide(L)'
;MKQLLILSGKGGTGKTTVASAFIQLAQAKAFADCDVDAPNLHLVTGCGADVQKEDYYGLPKAEIQQDTCIKCGSCHYHCQFHAIEKQDGTYSVNPFACEGCGVCAYVCPANAISMQEMLAGEMRLYQDADKVFSTAQLKMGSGNSGMLVTQVKKKCGGLAKMPHLL
;
A
#
# COMPACT_ATOMS: atom_id res chain seq x y z
N MET A 1 6.19 7.32 25.08
CA MET A 1 6.21 5.94 24.56
C MET A 1 7.53 5.71 23.86
N LYS A 2 8.27 4.63 24.17
CA LYS A 2 9.51 4.26 23.47
C LYS A 2 9.13 3.45 22.23
N GLN A 3 9.75 3.74 21.10
CA GLN A 3 9.54 3.02 19.85
C GLN A 3 10.84 2.35 19.41
N LEU A 4 10.78 1.06 19.09
CA LEU A 4 11.88 0.31 18.51
C LEU A 4 11.59 0.05 17.03
N LEU A 5 12.54 0.35 16.16
CA LEU A 5 12.46 0.09 14.73
C LEU A 5 13.50 -0.97 14.35
N ILE A 6 13.06 -2.05 13.72
CA ILE A 6 13.91 -3.13 13.24
C ILE A 6 13.94 -3.08 11.71
N LEU A 7 15.11 -2.82 11.15
CA LEU A 7 15.33 -2.70 9.71
C LEU A 7 16.36 -3.73 9.24
N SER A 8 16.26 -4.12 7.97
CA SER A 8 17.31 -4.86 7.29
C SER A 8 17.40 -4.43 5.83
N GLY A 9 18.61 -4.38 5.29
CA GLY A 9 18.83 -4.01 3.89
C GLY A 9 18.60 -5.15 2.89
N LYS A 10 18.35 -6.39 3.35
CA LYS A 10 18.21 -7.58 2.50
C LYS A 10 17.22 -8.57 3.09
N GLY A 11 16.50 -9.30 2.22
CA GLY A 11 15.65 -10.41 2.63
C GLY A 11 16.44 -11.55 3.28
N GLY A 12 15.79 -12.32 4.16
CA GLY A 12 16.39 -13.50 4.80
C GLY A 12 17.39 -13.22 5.93
N THR A 13 17.53 -11.99 6.40
CA THR A 13 18.47 -11.60 7.48
C THR A 13 17.96 -11.90 8.88
N GLY A 14 16.79 -12.52 9.04
CA GLY A 14 16.20 -12.80 10.35
C GLY A 14 15.42 -11.63 10.97
N LYS A 15 15.08 -10.59 10.22
CA LYS A 15 14.29 -9.43 10.69
C LYS A 15 13.06 -9.84 11.49
N THR A 16 12.22 -10.73 10.94
CA THR A 16 10.99 -11.22 11.58
C THR A 16 11.29 -12.00 12.87
N THR A 17 12.33 -12.83 12.87
CA THR A 17 12.75 -13.60 14.05
C THR A 17 13.18 -12.69 15.19
N VAL A 18 14.01 -11.69 14.89
CA VAL A 18 14.46 -10.70 15.87
C VAL A 18 13.27 -9.86 16.36
N ALA A 19 12.41 -9.41 15.46
CA ALA A 19 11.21 -8.64 15.83
C ALA A 19 10.29 -9.44 16.76
N SER A 20 10.00 -10.69 16.44
CA SER A 20 9.14 -11.54 17.28
C SER A 20 9.74 -11.79 18.66
N ALA A 21 11.07 -11.99 18.76
CA ALA A 21 11.77 -12.13 20.04
C ALA A 21 11.63 -10.86 20.90
N PHE A 22 11.83 -9.68 20.32
CA PHE A 22 11.64 -8.41 21.04
C PHE A 22 10.19 -8.19 21.48
N ILE A 23 9.21 -8.52 20.64
CA ILE A 23 7.79 -8.44 21.00
C ILE A 23 7.47 -9.30 22.22
N GLN A 24 7.99 -10.53 22.26
CA GLN A 24 7.76 -11.46 23.36
C GLN A 24 8.51 -11.05 24.62
N LEU A 25 9.81 -10.75 24.54
CA LEU A 25 10.63 -10.40 25.69
C LEU A 25 10.23 -9.08 26.35
N ALA A 26 9.85 -8.09 25.54
CA ALA A 26 9.40 -6.79 26.02
C ALA A 26 7.90 -6.77 26.37
N GLN A 27 7.17 -7.86 26.15
CA GLN A 27 5.71 -7.92 26.26
C GLN A 27 5.03 -6.74 25.56
N ALA A 28 5.45 -6.49 24.31
CA ALA A 28 5.01 -5.32 23.56
C ALA A 28 3.49 -5.38 23.31
N LYS A 29 2.79 -4.34 23.73
CA LYS A 29 1.33 -4.22 23.56
C LYS A 29 0.92 -3.69 22.19
N ALA A 30 1.83 -3.00 21.48
CA ALA A 30 1.57 -2.48 20.14
C ALA A 30 2.76 -2.71 19.23
N PHE A 31 2.52 -3.30 18.07
CA PHE A 31 3.54 -3.54 17.07
C PHE A 31 2.95 -3.54 15.66
N ALA A 32 3.80 -3.29 14.66
CA ALA A 32 3.40 -3.19 13.27
C ALA A 32 4.38 -3.94 12.37
N ASP A 33 3.86 -4.71 11.41
CA ASP A 33 4.64 -5.24 10.31
C ASP A 33 4.52 -4.30 9.11
N CYS A 34 5.62 -3.68 8.76
CA CYS A 34 5.72 -2.74 7.66
C CYS A 34 6.30 -3.38 6.38
N ASP A 35 6.49 -4.69 6.35
CA ASP A 35 6.84 -5.44 5.15
C ASP A 35 5.56 -5.77 4.37
N VAL A 36 5.03 -4.75 3.69
CA VAL A 36 3.72 -4.83 3.04
C VAL A 36 3.70 -5.68 1.76
N ASP A 37 4.86 -6.04 1.24
CA ASP A 37 4.97 -6.93 0.07
C ASP A 37 4.86 -8.40 0.47
N ALA A 38 5.44 -8.78 1.62
CA ALA A 38 5.41 -10.15 2.13
C ALA A 38 5.29 -10.19 3.66
N PRO A 39 4.17 -9.69 4.23
CA PRO A 39 3.99 -9.61 5.68
C PRO A 39 3.92 -11.01 6.29
N ASN A 40 4.78 -11.29 7.25
CA ASN A 40 4.90 -12.60 7.86
C ASN A 40 4.97 -12.60 9.41
N LEU A 41 5.00 -11.42 10.03
CA LEU A 41 5.11 -11.30 11.49
C LEU A 41 3.88 -11.90 12.21
N HIS A 42 2.69 -11.83 11.59
CA HIS A 42 1.45 -12.41 12.13
C HIS A 42 1.54 -13.94 12.32
N LEU A 43 2.36 -14.64 11.51
CA LEU A 43 2.54 -16.08 11.60
C LEU A 43 3.30 -16.53 12.86
N VAL A 44 4.11 -15.65 13.44
CA VAL A 44 5.01 -15.96 14.56
C VAL A 44 4.65 -15.26 15.85
N THR A 45 3.72 -14.31 15.83
CA THR A 45 3.34 -13.54 17.03
C THR A 45 2.09 -14.07 17.75
N GLY A 46 1.37 -15.02 17.15
CA GLY A 46 0.19 -15.64 17.76
C GLY A 46 -0.93 -14.62 18.07
N CYS A 47 -1.08 -13.60 17.22
CA CYS A 47 -2.15 -12.62 17.35
C CYS A 47 -3.52 -13.29 17.21
N GLY A 48 -4.48 -12.88 18.05
CA GLY A 48 -5.80 -13.47 18.19
C GLY A 48 -6.60 -13.62 16.89
N ALA A 49 -7.71 -14.36 16.95
CA ALA A 49 -8.55 -14.71 15.82
C ALA A 49 -9.32 -13.51 15.24
N ASP A 50 -9.54 -12.47 16.02
CA ASP A 50 -10.29 -11.29 15.58
C ASP A 50 -9.41 -10.37 14.75
N VAL A 51 -9.62 -10.42 13.43
CA VAL A 51 -8.94 -9.56 12.46
C VAL A 51 -9.94 -8.63 11.79
N GLN A 52 -9.71 -7.34 11.92
CA GLN A 52 -10.42 -6.33 11.14
C GLN A 52 -9.67 -6.12 9.83
N LYS A 53 -10.36 -6.35 8.71
CA LYS A 53 -9.83 -6.17 7.36
C LYS A 53 -10.44 -4.93 6.74
N GLU A 54 -9.61 -4.19 6.00
CA GLU A 54 -10.00 -2.97 5.33
C GLU A 54 -9.30 -2.89 3.98
N ASP A 55 -10.07 -2.62 2.95
CA ASP A 55 -9.55 -2.41 1.62
C ASP A 55 -8.65 -1.17 1.57
N TYR A 56 -7.50 -1.30 0.95
CA TYR A 56 -6.59 -0.19 0.72
C TYR A 56 -6.61 0.23 -0.75
N TYR A 57 -6.97 1.49 -0.96
CA TYR A 57 -6.89 2.15 -2.26
C TYR A 57 -5.63 3.01 -2.30
N GLY A 58 -4.79 2.74 -3.31
CA GLY A 58 -3.56 3.48 -3.56
C GLY A 58 -3.81 4.77 -4.34
N LEU A 59 -2.79 5.24 -5.09
CA LEU A 59 -3.01 6.30 -6.05
C LEU A 59 -3.91 5.82 -7.19
N PRO A 60 -4.82 6.67 -7.68
CA PRO A 60 -5.72 6.31 -8.77
C PRO A 60 -4.93 6.02 -10.05
N LYS A 61 -5.46 5.19 -10.93
CA LYS A 61 -4.87 4.88 -12.23
C LYS A 61 -5.62 5.58 -13.34
N ALA A 62 -4.90 5.98 -14.39
CA ALA A 62 -5.51 6.62 -15.54
C ALA A 62 -6.27 5.61 -16.39
N GLU A 63 -7.43 6.00 -16.92
CA GLU A 63 -8.22 5.25 -17.88
C GLU A 63 -8.56 6.15 -19.08
N ILE A 64 -8.35 5.67 -20.31
CA ILE A 64 -8.63 6.42 -21.54
C ILE A 64 -9.99 5.99 -22.09
N GLN A 65 -10.90 6.93 -22.17
CA GLN A 65 -12.22 6.73 -22.77
C GLN A 65 -12.10 6.79 -24.29
N GLN A 66 -12.20 5.63 -24.94
CA GLN A 66 -11.93 5.50 -26.38
C GLN A 66 -12.92 6.28 -27.25
N ASP A 67 -14.18 6.43 -26.79
CA ASP A 67 -15.23 7.14 -27.54
C ASP A 67 -14.99 8.65 -27.65
N THR A 68 -14.33 9.24 -26.66
CA THR A 68 -14.00 10.67 -26.62
C THR A 68 -12.56 10.96 -27.04
N CYS A 69 -11.74 9.92 -27.15
CA CYS A 69 -10.32 10.05 -27.48
C CYS A 69 -10.10 10.44 -28.96
N ILE A 70 -9.55 11.62 -29.18
CA ILE A 70 -9.19 12.12 -30.55
C ILE A 70 -7.86 11.59 -31.05
N LYS A 71 -7.21 10.68 -30.34
CA LYS A 71 -5.97 9.97 -30.73
C LYS A 71 -4.77 10.89 -31.00
N CYS A 72 -4.69 12.05 -30.37
CA CYS A 72 -3.65 13.07 -30.58
C CYS A 72 -2.26 12.66 -30.05
N GLY A 73 -2.16 11.68 -29.14
CA GLY A 73 -0.91 11.17 -28.58
C GLY A 73 -0.27 12.01 -27.48
N SER A 74 -0.88 13.13 -27.07
CA SER A 74 -0.33 14.01 -26.03
C SER A 74 -0.07 13.28 -24.71
N CYS A 75 -1.00 12.44 -24.27
CA CYS A 75 -0.85 11.65 -23.05
C CYS A 75 0.32 10.67 -23.09
N HIS A 76 0.52 10.02 -24.23
CA HIS A 76 1.65 9.09 -24.44
C HIS A 76 2.99 9.84 -24.38
N TYR A 77 3.09 10.99 -25.06
CA TYR A 77 4.31 11.81 -25.08
C TYR A 77 4.73 12.33 -23.70
N HIS A 78 3.75 12.73 -22.85
CA HIS A 78 4.02 13.29 -21.54
C HIS A 78 4.09 12.25 -20.40
N CYS A 79 3.88 10.97 -20.70
CA CYS A 79 3.94 9.93 -19.65
C CYS A 79 5.40 9.59 -19.31
N GLN A 80 5.90 10.10 -18.18
CA GLN A 80 7.26 9.83 -17.69
C GLN A 80 7.50 8.36 -17.30
N PHE A 81 6.43 7.63 -17.03
CA PHE A 81 6.48 6.22 -16.62
C PHE A 81 6.28 5.25 -17.78
N HIS A 82 6.15 5.78 -19.01
CA HIS A 82 5.89 4.98 -20.22
C HIS A 82 4.70 4.02 -20.08
N ALA A 83 3.73 4.41 -19.25
CA ALA A 83 2.55 3.59 -18.94
C ALA A 83 1.46 3.65 -20.02
N ILE A 84 1.60 4.54 -21.02
CA ILE A 84 0.61 4.66 -22.10
C ILE A 84 1.21 4.08 -23.36
N GLU A 85 0.56 3.04 -23.86
CA GLU A 85 0.99 2.29 -25.04
C GLU A 85 0.15 2.68 -26.25
N LYS A 86 0.76 2.67 -27.44
CA LYS A 86 0.06 2.88 -28.70
C LYS A 86 0.02 1.56 -29.48
N GLN A 87 -1.19 1.05 -29.72
CA GLN A 87 -1.39 -0.16 -30.51
C GLN A 87 -2.52 0.09 -31.53
N ASP A 88 -2.29 -0.22 -32.80
CA ASP A 88 -3.27 -0.08 -33.88
C ASP A 88 -3.95 1.29 -33.96
N GLY A 89 -3.20 2.36 -33.70
CA GLY A 89 -3.69 3.73 -33.71
C GLY A 89 -4.53 4.13 -32.52
N THR A 90 -4.68 3.27 -31.52
CA THR A 90 -5.33 3.55 -30.24
C THR A 90 -4.31 3.65 -29.12
N TYR A 91 -4.69 4.36 -28.04
CA TYR A 91 -3.87 4.49 -26.85
C TYR A 91 -4.55 3.77 -25.69
N SER A 92 -3.76 3.01 -24.92
CA SER A 92 -4.22 2.31 -23.71
C SER A 92 -3.26 2.55 -22.56
N VAL A 93 -3.73 2.45 -21.33
CA VAL A 93 -2.92 2.59 -20.12
C VAL A 93 -2.57 1.21 -19.60
N ASN A 94 -1.28 0.96 -19.39
CA ASN A 94 -0.82 -0.20 -18.63
C ASN A 94 -0.95 0.13 -17.13
N PRO A 95 -1.88 -0.49 -16.39
CA PRO A 95 -2.15 -0.14 -15.00
C PRO A 95 -0.98 -0.49 -14.06
N PHE A 96 -0.12 -1.44 -14.45
CA PHE A 96 1.04 -1.83 -13.66
C PHE A 96 2.19 -0.80 -13.76
N ALA A 97 2.32 -0.13 -14.89
CA ALA A 97 3.32 0.91 -15.11
C ALA A 97 2.80 2.31 -14.71
N CYS A 98 1.49 2.50 -14.58
CA CYS A 98 0.91 3.79 -14.24
C CYS A 98 1.14 4.11 -12.75
N GLU A 99 1.79 5.25 -12.48
CA GLU A 99 2.05 5.74 -11.11
C GLU A 99 0.98 6.71 -10.60
N GLY A 100 -0.10 6.93 -11.35
CA GLY A 100 -1.24 7.74 -10.90
C GLY A 100 -0.97 9.25 -10.75
N CYS A 101 0.02 9.77 -11.46
CA CYS A 101 0.45 11.18 -11.33
C CYS A 101 -0.54 12.20 -11.94
N GLY A 102 -1.51 11.77 -12.77
CA GLY A 102 -2.54 12.61 -13.36
C GLY A 102 -2.11 13.50 -14.53
N VAL A 103 -0.83 13.55 -14.89
CA VAL A 103 -0.33 14.41 -16.00
C VAL A 103 -1.06 14.15 -17.32
N CYS A 104 -1.32 12.89 -17.66
CA CYS A 104 -2.02 12.51 -18.87
C CYS A 104 -3.45 13.07 -18.94
N ALA A 105 -4.16 13.11 -17.82
CA ALA A 105 -5.49 13.72 -17.74
C ALA A 105 -5.41 15.24 -17.90
N TYR A 106 -4.41 15.89 -17.28
CA TYR A 106 -4.19 17.33 -17.39
C TYR A 106 -3.89 17.80 -18.82
N VAL A 107 -3.07 17.04 -19.57
CA VAL A 107 -2.67 17.42 -20.93
C VAL A 107 -3.63 16.96 -22.02
N CYS A 108 -4.73 16.30 -21.68
CA CYS A 108 -5.69 15.77 -22.64
C CYS A 108 -6.63 16.86 -23.14
N PRO A 109 -6.52 17.32 -24.40
CA PRO A 109 -7.36 18.39 -24.92
C PRO A 109 -8.82 17.99 -25.09
N ALA A 110 -9.10 16.67 -25.18
CA ALA A 110 -10.44 16.12 -25.31
C ALA A 110 -11.07 15.72 -23.97
N ASN A 111 -10.38 15.91 -22.85
CA ASN A 111 -10.79 15.42 -21.51
C ASN A 111 -11.18 13.92 -21.50
N ALA A 112 -10.52 13.12 -22.34
CA ALA A 112 -10.83 11.71 -22.53
C ALA A 112 -10.17 10.79 -21.51
N ILE A 113 -9.55 11.34 -20.44
CA ILE A 113 -8.83 10.55 -19.43
C ILE A 113 -9.40 10.84 -18.04
N SER A 114 -9.87 9.80 -17.40
CA SER A 114 -10.31 9.81 -15.99
C SER A 114 -9.30 9.09 -15.10
N MET A 115 -9.30 9.46 -13.82
CA MET A 115 -8.48 8.81 -12.80
C MET A 115 -9.38 7.92 -11.96
N GLN A 116 -9.13 6.60 -12.00
CA GLN A 116 -9.97 5.58 -11.37
C GLN A 116 -9.30 5.07 -10.09
N GLU A 117 -10.07 4.99 -9.00
CA GLU A 117 -9.61 4.34 -7.78
C GLU A 117 -9.40 2.84 -8.03
N MET A 118 -8.28 2.32 -7.57
CA MET A 118 -7.96 0.91 -7.70
C MET A 118 -7.61 0.29 -6.35
N LEU A 119 -8.21 -0.86 -6.08
CA LEU A 119 -7.90 -1.65 -4.90
C LEU A 119 -6.44 -2.13 -4.97
N ALA A 120 -5.59 -1.51 -4.16
CA ALA A 120 -4.14 -1.70 -4.16
C ALA A 120 -3.64 -2.69 -3.09
N GLY A 121 -4.46 -3.02 -2.10
CA GLY A 121 -4.07 -3.93 -1.03
C GLY A 121 -5.15 -4.16 0.01
N GLU A 122 -4.79 -4.82 1.09
CA GLU A 122 -5.65 -5.06 2.25
C GLU A 122 -4.87 -4.70 3.53
N MET A 123 -5.45 -3.87 4.37
CA MET A 123 -4.95 -3.62 5.72
C MET A 123 -5.59 -4.61 6.70
N ARG A 124 -4.80 -5.07 7.65
CA ARG A 124 -5.23 -6.00 8.70
C ARG A 124 -4.88 -5.45 10.06
N LEU A 125 -5.85 -5.35 10.92
CA LEU A 125 -5.71 -4.96 12.30
C LEU A 125 -6.15 -6.11 13.19
N TYR A 126 -5.23 -6.59 13.98
CA TYR A 126 -5.48 -7.58 15.02
C TYR A 126 -5.55 -6.85 16.36
N GLN A 127 -6.63 -7.02 17.06
CA GLN A 127 -6.83 -6.41 18.37
C GLN A 127 -7.28 -7.47 19.36
N ASP A 128 -6.57 -7.53 20.46
CA ASP A 128 -6.90 -8.37 21.60
C ASP A 128 -7.05 -7.46 22.84
N ALA A 129 -7.42 -8.00 24.00
CA ALA A 129 -7.67 -7.25 25.23
C ALA A 129 -6.54 -6.26 25.59
N ASP A 130 -5.28 -6.65 25.35
CA ASP A 130 -4.10 -5.87 25.74
C ASP A 130 -3.09 -5.64 24.61
N LYS A 131 -3.37 -6.13 23.38
CA LYS A 131 -2.44 -6.06 22.26
C LYS A 131 -3.09 -5.52 20.99
N VAL A 132 -2.33 -4.75 20.25
CA VAL A 132 -2.69 -4.25 18.93
C VAL A 132 -1.57 -4.57 17.95
N PHE A 133 -1.90 -5.25 16.88
CA PHE A 133 -0.99 -5.54 15.78
C PHE A 133 -1.58 -5.04 14.46
N SER A 134 -0.85 -4.20 13.76
CA SER A 134 -1.24 -3.69 12.44
C SER A 134 -0.29 -4.21 11.37
N THR A 135 -0.85 -4.68 10.29
CA THR A 135 -0.11 -5.07 9.08
C THR A 135 -0.94 -4.78 7.84
N ALA A 136 -0.34 -4.91 6.68
CA ALA A 136 -1.05 -4.80 5.41
C ALA A 136 -0.34 -5.63 4.34
N GLN A 137 -1.09 -6.01 3.32
CA GLN A 137 -0.56 -6.70 2.15
C GLN A 137 -0.89 -5.93 0.89
N LEU A 138 0.14 -5.53 0.16
CA LEU A 138 0.01 -4.89 -1.13
C LEU A 138 -0.31 -5.93 -2.21
N LYS A 139 -1.15 -5.57 -3.16
CA LYS A 139 -1.30 -6.36 -4.39
C LYS A 139 -0.08 -6.17 -5.28
N MET A 140 0.35 -7.23 -5.93
CA MET A 140 1.50 -7.20 -6.85
C MET A 140 1.32 -6.11 -7.91
N GLY A 141 2.34 -5.28 -8.10
CA GLY A 141 2.34 -4.18 -9.08
C GLY A 141 1.52 -2.94 -8.69
N SER A 142 1.00 -2.86 -7.46
CA SER A 142 0.18 -1.71 -7.05
C SER A 142 0.96 -0.43 -6.81
N GLY A 143 2.27 -0.48 -6.58
CA GLY A 143 3.09 0.69 -6.23
C GLY A 143 2.71 1.28 -4.86
N ASN A 144 3.31 2.43 -4.50
CA ASN A 144 2.92 3.24 -3.32
C ASN A 144 3.01 2.53 -1.95
N SER A 145 3.96 1.60 -1.78
CA SER A 145 4.20 0.89 -0.51
C SER A 145 4.43 1.85 0.67
N GLY A 146 5.10 2.99 0.45
CA GLY A 146 5.36 3.99 1.48
C GLY A 146 4.09 4.64 2.07
N MET A 147 3.07 4.87 1.24
CA MET A 147 1.78 5.37 1.72
C MET A 147 1.08 4.34 2.61
N LEU A 148 1.05 3.07 2.19
CA LEU A 148 0.45 1.98 2.94
C LEU A 148 1.17 1.76 4.28
N VAL A 149 2.51 1.73 4.28
CA VAL A 149 3.32 1.65 5.51
C VAL A 149 2.99 2.79 6.48
N THR A 150 2.77 4.00 5.96
CA THR A 150 2.37 5.13 6.81
C THR A 150 1.01 4.91 7.46
N GLN A 151 0.05 4.33 6.75
CA GLN A 151 -1.26 4.00 7.31
C GLN A 151 -1.18 2.86 8.34
N VAL A 152 -0.42 1.80 8.08
CA VAL A 152 -0.14 0.71 9.03
C VAL A 152 0.40 1.27 10.35
N LYS A 153 1.40 2.15 10.29
CA LYS A 153 1.98 2.80 11.49
C LYS A 153 0.97 3.69 12.21
N LYS A 154 0.15 4.47 11.49
CA LYS A 154 -0.87 5.34 12.10
C LYS A 154 -1.93 4.53 12.83
N LYS A 155 -2.43 3.44 12.26
CA LYS A 155 -3.42 2.57 12.91
C LYS A 155 -2.88 1.96 14.19
N CYS A 156 -1.69 1.41 14.18
CA CYS A 156 -1.03 0.89 15.36
C CYS A 156 -0.84 1.98 16.43
N GLY A 157 -0.26 3.13 16.08
CA GLY A 157 0.03 4.22 17.01
C GLY A 157 -1.20 4.95 17.53
N GLY A 158 -2.28 5.04 16.77
CA GLY A 158 -3.54 5.64 17.18
C GLY A 158 -4.23 4.83 18.28
N LEU A 159 -4.27 3.53 18.12
CA LEU A 159 -4.90 2.61 19.08
C LEU A 159 -4.05 2.38 20.34
N ALA A 160 -2.72 2.37 20.20
CA ALA A 160 -1.81 2.26 21.34
C ALA A 160 -1.87 3.46 22.31
N LYS A 161 -2.51 4.56 21.95
CA LYS A 161 -2.76 5.73 22.81
C LYS A 161 -4.12 5.71 23.48
N MET A 162 -4.95 4.68 23.25
CA MET A 162 -6.24 4.56 23.92
C MET A 162 -6.04 4.15 25.38
N PRO A 163 -6.78 4.77 26.33
CA PRO A 163 -6.57 4.57 27.78
C PRO A 163 -6.85 3.15 28.28
N HIS A 164 -7.42 2.27 27.45
CA HIS A 164 -7.70 0.86 27.82
C HIS A 164 -6.52 -0.09 27.56
N LEU A 165 -5.43 0.39 26.97
CA LEU A 165 -4.23 -0.39 26.63
C LEU A 165 -2.99 -0.03 27.48
N LEU A 166 -3.20 0.71 28.58
CA LEU A 166 -2.16 1.07 29.55
C LEU A 166 -2.25 0.21 30.81
#